data_fb00bb1895eff58969dc2214ef1151ed
#
_entry.id   fb00bb1895eff58969dc2214ef1151ed
#
_cell.length_a   1.000
_cell.length_b   1.000
_cell.length_c   1.000
_cell.angle_alpha   90.00
_cell.angle_beta   90.00
_cell.angle_gamma   90.00
#
_symmetry.space_group_name_H-M   'P 1'
#
loop_
_entity.id
_entity.type
_entity.pdbx_description
1 polymer ?
#
loop_
_entity_poly.entity_id
_entity_poly.type
_entity_poly.pdbx_seq_one_letter_code
_entity_poly.pdbx_strand_id
1 'polypeptide(L)'
;MKFGISLKNVGPRISFTGDGLSFRGIAGDDDDYKMTVEQRSSELELPALLNIGISYDINMGSRNRITGAGTFTSNSFQKDQYCLGGEYSYNEMFMLRLGYTYEDGIQFSENYSYNNNEADYRTTALRGPSAGFTVELPMGDNGSTFGLDYSYRHTDPFQGSHTIGARINL
;
A
#
# COMPACT_ATOMS: atom_id res chain seq x y z
N MET A 1 18.80 -15.00 1.28
CA MET A 1 17.81 -14.54 0.27
C MET A 1 16.44 -15.02 0.70
N LYS A 2 15.47 -14.12 0.68
CA LYS A 2 14.08 -14.40 1.01
C LYS A 2 13.21 -13.99 -0.17
N PHE A 3 12.18 -14.78 -0.46
CA PHE A 3 11.24 -14.54 -1.56
C PHE A 3 9.83 -14.71 -1.02
N GLY A 4 8.91 -13.88 -1.46
CA GLY A 4 7.50 -13.95 -1.04
C GLY A 4 6.56 -13.55 -2.17
N ILE A 5 5.41 -14.24 -2.23
CA ILE A 5 4.29 -13.89 -3.08
C ILE A 5 3.06 -13.77 -2.20
N SER A 6 2.27 -12.74 -2.41
CA SER A 6 0.99 -12.54 -1.75
C SER A 6 -0.06 -12.12 -2.78
N LEU A 7 -1.16 -12.86 -2.80
CA LEU A 7 -2.32 -12.57 -3.64
C LEU A 7 -3.51 -12.23 -2.72
N LYS A 8 -4.15 -11.09 -2.96
CA LYS A 8 -5.26 -10.58 -2.14
C LYS A 8 -6.45 -10.24 -3.00
N ASN A 9 -7.64 -10.27 -2.40
CA ASN A 9 -8.91 -9.85 -3.01
C ASN A 9 -9.24 -10.57 -4.32
N VAL A 10 -8.93 -11.86 -4.41
CA VAL A 10 -9.29 -12.70 -5.56
C VAL A 10 -10.59 -13.42 -5.24
N GLY A 11 -11.62 -13.16 -6.04
CA GLY A 11 -12.93 -13.77 -5.87
C GLY A 11 -13.85 -13.52 -7.06
N PRO A 12 -15.02 -14.14 -7.08
CA PRO A 12 -16.04 -13.85 -8.07
C PRO A 12 -16.56 -12.42 -7.90
N ARG A 13 -17.18 -11.89 -8.94
CA ARG A 13 -17.92 -10.64 -8.87
C ARG A 13 -19.03 -10.74 -7.83
N ILE A 14 -19.26 -9.67 -7.11
CA ILE A 14 -20.29 -9.57 -6.08
C ILE A 14 -21.48 -8.80 -6.64
N SER A 15 -22.67 -9.36 -6.51
CA SER A 15 -23.94 -8.69 -6.80
C SER A 15 -24.84 -8.74 -5.58
N PHE A 16 -25.67 -7.72 -5.42
CA PHE A 16 -26.65 -7.66 -4.36
C PHE A 16 -28.03 -8.01 -4.91
N THR A 17 -28.77 -8.84 -4.19
CA THR A 17 -30.15 -9.23 -4.48
C THR A 17 -30.94 -9.22 -3.21
N GLY A 18 -32.24 -8.99 -3.28
CA GLY A 18 -33.16 -9.09 -2.14
C GLY A 18 -34.16 -7.94 -2.04
N ASP A 19 -35.09 -8.10 -1.11
CA ASP A 19 -36.24 -7.21 -0.94
C ASP A 19 -35.86 -5.75 -0.63
N GLY A 20 -34.66 -5.52 -0.08
CA GLY A 20 -34.14 -4.17 0.17
C GLY A 20 -33.87 -3.35 -1.09
N LEU A 21 -33.83 -3.99 -2.27
CA LEU A 21 -33.69 -3.34 -3.56
C LEU A 21 -35.02 -3.16 -4.29
N SER A 22 -36.11 -3.56 -3.66
CA SER A 22 -37.45 -3.46 -4.21
C SER A 22 -38.13 -2.17 -3.80
N PHE A 23 -38.81 -1.51 -4.73
CA PHE A 23 -39.61 -0.32 -4.48
C PHE A 23 -40.91 -0.37 -5.29
N ARG A 24 -41.94 0.36 -4.81
CA ARG A 24 -43.16 0.53 -5.57
C ARG A 24 -43.02 1.63 -6.59
N GLY A 25 -43.11 1.26 -7.85
CA GLY A 25 -43.10 2.17 -8.98
C GLY A 25 -44.41 2.19 -9.75
N ILE A 26 -44.66 3.25 -10.49
CA ILE A 26 -45.76 3.36 -11.44
C ILE A 26 -45.26 2.86 -12.79
N ALA A 27 -45.95 1.91 -13.37
CA ALA A 27 -45.57 1.36 -14.67
C ALA A 27 -46.70 1.63 -15.69
N GLY A 28 -46.34 2.24 -16.82
CA GLY A 28 -47.24 2.59 -17.91
C GLY A 28 -47.72 4.04 -17.84
N ASP A 29 -48.51 4.42 -18.83
CA ASP A 29 -49.12 5.76 -18.99
C ASP A 29 -50.30 6.01 -18.06
N ASP A 30 -50.77 4.98 -17.35
CA ASP A 30 -51.89 5.05 -16.40
C ASP A 30 -51.35 5.16 -14.98
N ASP A 31 -51.62 6.29 -14.32
CA ASP A 31 -51.16 6.61 -12.96
C ASP A 31 -51.65 5.64 -11.86
N ASP A 32 -52.60 4.79 -12.17
CA ASP A 32 -53.22 3.86 -11.21
C ASP A 32 -52.52 2.50 -11.12
N TYR A 33 -51.63 2.16 -12.02
CA TYR A 33 -50.98 0.85 -12.00
C TYR A 33 -49.66 0.88 -11.23
N LYS A 34 -49.71 0.46 -9.98
CA LYS A 34 -48.54 0.33 -9.10
C LYS A 34 -48.03 -1.09 -9.08
N MET A 35 -46.75 -1.27 -9.40
CA MET A 35 -46.08 -2.57 -9.31
C MET A 35 -44.82 -2.49 -8.44
N THR A 36 -44.44 -3.63 -7.90
CA THR A 36 -43.16 -3.76 -7.22
C THR A 36 -42.08 -3.97 -8.27
N VAL A 37 -41.09 -3.09 -8.28
CA VAL A 37 -39.94 -3.13 -9.19
C VAL A 37 -38.71 -3.41 -8.36
N GLU A 38 -37.89 -4.36 -8.79
CA GLU A 38 -36.59 -4.66 -8.20
C GLU A 38 -35.47 -3.94 -8.97
N GLN A 39 -34.69 -3.15 -8.27
CA GLN A 39 -33.50 -2.52 -8.82
C GLN A 39 -32.39 -3.57 -8.92
N ARG A 40 -31.88 -3.78 -10.11
CA ARG A 40 -30.73 -4.67 -10.31
C ARG A 40 -29.46 -3.99 -9.83
N SER A 41 -28.75 -4.66 -8.94
CA SER A 41 -27.39 -4.27 -8.58
C SER A 41 -26.44 -4.49 -9.76
N SER A 42 -25.53 -3.54 -9.99
CA SER A 42 -24.39 -3.78 -10.84
C SER A 42 -23.44 -4.78 -10.17
N GLU A 43 -22.74 -5.55 -10.96
CA GLU A 43 -21.69 -6.43 -10.46
C GLU A 43 -20.48 -5.61 -10.04
N LEU A 44 -19.98 -5.87 -8.84
CA LEU A 44 -18.78 -5.27 -8.27
C LEU A 44 -17.62 -6.23 -8.40
N GLU A 45 -16.54 -5.77 -8.99
CA GLU A 45 -15.28 -6.51 -9.03
C GLU A 45 -14.43 -6.18 -7.81
N LEU A 46 -13.76 -7.19 -7.25
CA LEU A 46 -12.82 -7.00 -6.15
C LEU A 46 -11.48 -6.46 -6.71
N PRO A 47 -10.87 -5.45 -6.05
CA PRO A 47 -9.56 -4.95 -6.43
C PRO A 47 -8.47 -5.98 -6.11
N ALA A 48 -8.20 -6.88 -7.05
CA ALA A 48 -7.17 -7.90 -6.88
C ALA A 48 -5.78 -7.27 -6.82
N LEU A 49 -4.96 -7.76 -5.88
CA LEU A 49 -3.59 -7.32 -5.62
C LEU A 49 -2.63 -8.49 -5.65
N LEU A 50 -1.62 -8.42 -6.51
CA LEU A 50 -0.50 -9.35 -6.54
C LEU A 50 0.76 -8.62 -6.06
N ASN A 51 1.36 -9.10 -4.97
CA ASN A 51 2.65 -8.62 -4.49
C ASN A 51 3.70 -9.72 -4.64
N ILE A 52 4.82 -9.37 -5.26
CA ILE A 52 6.00 -10.22 -5.38
C ILE A 52 7.16 -9.48 -4.75
N GLY A 53 7.82 -10.09 -3.76
CA GLY A 53 8.93 -9.49 -3.04
C GLY A 53 10.15 -10.39 -2.99
N ILE A 54 11.31 -9.76 -3.04
CA ILE A 54 12.60 -10.41 -2.86
C ILE A 54 13.46 -9.58 -1.92
N SER A 55 14.21 -10.25 -1.05
CA SER A 55 15.22 -9.58 -0.22
C SER A 55 16.47 -10.42 -0.08
N TYR A 56 17.57 -9.73 0.10
CA TYR A 56 18.88 -10.35 0.28
C TYR A 56 19.65 -9.67 1.40
N ASP A 57 20.12 -10.49 2.35
CA ASP A 57 20.90 -10.04 3.50
C ASP A 57 22.38 -10.33 3.25
N ILE A 58 23.24 -9.31 3.43
CA ILE A 58 24.69 -9.39 3.33
C ILE A 58 25.27 -9.09 4.71
N ASN A 59 25.89 -10.06 5.33
CA ASN A 59 26.60 -9.87 6.60
C ASN A 59 28.03 -9.40 6.33
N MET A 60 28.36 -8.21 6.81
CA MET A 60 29.69 -7.63 6.73
C MET A 60 30.39 -7.73 8.09
N GLY A 61 30.95 -8.91 8.37
CA GLY A 61 31.49 -9.23 9.69
C GLY A 61 30.40 -9.58 10.72
N SER A 62 30.75 -9.50 12.01
CA SER A 62 29.86 -9.93 13.10
C SER A 62 28.84 -8.89 13.57
N ARG A 63 29.00 -7.62 13.15
CA ARG A 63 28.22 -6.50 13.67
C ARG A 63 27.43 -5.75 12.62
N ASN A 64 27.76 -5.93 11.34
CA ASN A 64 27.17 -5.14 10.26
C ASN A 64 26.36 -6.04 9.33
N ARG A 65 25.15 -5.64 9.01
CA ARG A 65 24.29 -6.29 8.04
C ARG A 65 23.71 -5.25 7.09
N ILE A 66 23.77 -5.53 5.80
CA ILE A 66 23.09 -4.76 4.77
C ILE A 66 22.01 -5.66 4.17
N THR A 67 20.78 -5.17 4.11
CA THR A 67 19.66 -5.85 3.47
C THR A 67 19.19 -5.02 2.29
N GLY A 68 19.16 -5.60 1.10
CA GLY A 68 18.47 -5.03 -0.06
C GLY A 68 17.14 -5.74 -0.26
N ALA A 69 16.09 -4.98 -0.59
CA ALA A 69 14.76 -5.52 -0.84
C ALA A 69 14.11 -4.84 -2.05
N GLY A 70 13.35 -5.62 -2.81
CA GLY A 70 12.52 -5.13 -3.90
C GLY A 70 11.14 -5.77 -3.84
N THR A 71 10.10 -4.99 -4.15
CA THR A 71 8.74 -5.48 -4.23
C THR A 71 8.07 -4.92 -5.48
N PHE A 72 7.43 -5.80 -6.22
CA PHE A 72 6.52 -5.47 -7.31
C PHE A 72 5.09 -5.68 -6.82
N THR A 73 4.22 -4.70 -7.05
CA THR A 73 2.80 -4.76 -6.74
C THR A 73 2.01 -4.51 -8.01
N SER A 74 1.27 -5.51 -8.46
CA SER A 74 0.29 -5.36 -9.55
C SER A 74 -1.11 -5.19 -8.95
N ASN A 75 -1.84 -4.21 -9.46
CA ASN A 75 -3.14 -3.81 -8.97
C ASN A 75 -4.15 -3.73 -10.13
N SER A 76 -5.29 -4.42 -10.02
CA SER A 76 -6.29 -4.48 -11.10
C SER A 76 -6.94 -3.13 -11.43
N PHE A 77 -6.98 -2.19 -10.46
CA PHE A 77 -7.67 -0.90 -10.61
C PHE A 77 -6.74 0.31 -10.60
N GLN A 78 -5.46 0.11 -10.29
CA GLN A 78 -4.46 1.16 -10.20
C GLN A 78 -3.22 0.76 -10.99
N LYS A 79 -2.30 1.69 -11.16
CA LYS A 79 -1.02 1.43 -11.83
C LYS A 79 -0.15 0.49 -11.00
N ASP A 80 0.70 -0.25 -11.68
CA ASP A 80 1.68 -1.13 -11.04
C ASP A 80 2.76 -0.32 -10.32
N GLN A 81 3.21 -0.85 -9.18
CA GLN A 81 4.17 -0.19 -8.31
C GLN A 81 5.42 -1.03 -8.12
N TYR A 82 6.56 -0.36 -8.13
CA TYR A 82 7.87 -0.93 -7.84
C TYR A 82 8.44 -0.25 -6.60
N CYS A 83 8.71 -1.02 -5.56
CA CYS A 83 9.34 -0.53 -4.35
C CYS A 83 10.74 -1.12 -4.23
N LEU A 84 11.73 -0.24 -4.04
CA LEU A 84 13.11 -0.64 -3.75
C LEU A 84 13.49 -0.08 -2.38
N GLY A 85 14.19 -0.87 -1.58
CA GLY A 85 14.61 -0.47 -0.25
C GLY A 85 15.93 -1.09 0.15
N GLY A 86 16.62 -0.39 1.05
CA GLY A 86 17.83 -0.86 1.68
C GLY A 86 17.81 -0.59 3.18
N GLU A 87 18.36 -1.51 3.93
CA GLU A 87 18.56 -1.39 5.37
C GLU A 87 20.03 -1.63 5.70
N TYR A 88 20.61 -0.74 6.50
CA TYR A 88 21.89 -0.96 7.16
C TYR A 88 21.63 -1.15 8.65
N SER A 89 22.10 -2.26 9.20
CA SER A 89 21.99 -2.59 10.62
C SER A 89 23.39 -2.70 11.23
N TYR A 90 23.60 -1.97 12.31
CA TYR A 90 24.79 -2.03 13.13
C TYR A 90 24.49 -2.67 14.47
N ASN A 91 25.15 -3.80 14.75
CA ASN A 91 25.01 -4.59 15.99
C ASN A 91 23.56 -4.94 16.37
N GLU A 92 22.65 -4.93 15.36
CA GLU A 92 21.20 -5.09 15.53
C GLU A 92 20.56 -4.08 16.50
N MET A 93 21.32 -3.06 16.90
CA MET A 93 20.87 -1.98 17.79
C MET A 93 20.48 -0.72 17.03
N PHE A 94 21.19 -0.42 15.95
CA PHE A 94 20.92 0.75 15.12
C PHE A 94 20.63 0.30 13.70
N MET A 95 19.46 0.65 13.19
CA MET A 95 19.04 0.31 11.83
C MET A 95 18.63 1.58 11.10
N LEU A 96 19.21 1.78 9.93
CA LEU A 96 18.86 2.86 9.01
C LEU A 96 18.23 2.25 7.77
N ARG A 97 17.07 2.79 7.37
CA ARG A 97 16.31 2.31 6.22
C ARG A 97 16.07 3.44 5.23
N LEU A 98 16.25 3.13 3.96
CA LEU A 98 15.93 4.01 2.85
C LEU A 98 15.10 3.22 1.85
N GLY A 99 14.11 3.86 1.27
CA GLY A 99 13.25 3.24 0.27
C GLY A 99 12.74 4.25 -0.75
N TYR A 100 12.37 3.73 -1.90
CA TYR A 100 11.76 4.50 -2.97
C TYR A 100 10.65 3.69 -3.60
N THR A 101 9.49 4.33 -3.77
CA THR A 101 8.33 3.76 -4.47
C THR A 101 8.17 4.47 -5.80
N TYR A 102 8.24 3.69 -6.88
CA TYR A 102 8.00 4.12 -8.26
C TYR A 102 6.66 3.57 -8.76
N GLU A 103 5.92 4.38 -9.49
CA GLU A 103 4.68 3.99 -10.14
C GLU A 103 4.80 4.25 -11.65
N ASP A 104 4.42 3.29 -12.48
CA ASP A 104 4.59 3.38 -13.92
C ASP A 104 3.74 4.48 -14.55
N GLY A 105 4.31 5.16 -15.56
CA GLY A 105 3.63 6.23 -16.31
C GLY A 105 3.55 7.59 -15.62
N ILE A 106 4.16 7.75 -14.44
CA ILE A 106 4.22 9.05 -13.76
C ILE A 106 5.67 9.56 -13.73
N GLN A 107 6.00 10.50 -14.61
CA GLN A 107 7.29 11.18 -14.59
C GLN A 107 7.37 12.23 -13.48
N PHE A 108 8.59 12.57 -13.03
CA PHE A 108 8.84 13.71 -12.18
C PHE A 108 8.54 15.00 -12.98
N SER A 109 7.31 15.45 -12.97
CA SER A 109 6.96 16.76 -13.53
C SER A 109 6.70 17.73 -12.39
N GLU A 110 7.66 18.63 -12.15
CA GLU A 110 7.47 19.79 -11.28
C GLU A 110 6.49 20.82 -11.88
N ASN A 111 6.11 20.66 -13.14
CA ASN A 111 5.22 21.57 -13.81
C ASN A 111 3.82 20.96 -13.93
N TYR A 112 2.95 21.42 -13.06
CA TYR A 112 1.51 21.28 -13.18
C TYR A 112 1.06 22.13 -14.41
N SER A 113 1.31 21.61 -15.61
CA SER A 113 0.76 22.23 -16.82
C SER A 113 -0.64 21.66 -17.03
N TYR A 114 -1.62 22.50 -16.77
CA TYR A 114 -3.03 22.28 -17.09
C TYR A 114 -3.20 22.29 -18.62
N ASN A 115 -2.76 21.24 -19.28
CA ASN A 115 -3.06 20.98 -20.67
C ASN A 115 -4.03 19.81 -20.77
N ASN A 116 -5.18 20.09 -21.33
CA ASN A 116 -6.41 19.30 -21.48
C ASN A 116 -6.28 18.00 -22.28
N ASN A 117 -5.18 17.28 -22.27
CA ASN A 117 -5.08 15.99 -22.95
C ASN A 117 -4.47 14.95 -22.00
N GLU A 118 -5.34 14.05 -21.55
CA GLU A 118 -5.06 12.87 -20.74
C GLU A 118 -4.35 13.21 -19.42
N ALA A 119 -5.16 13.56 -18.44
CA ALA A 119 -4.70 13.72 -17.07
C ALA A 119 -3.95 12.46 -16.64
N ASP A 120 -2.67 12.61 -16.40
CA ASP A 120 -1.83 11.62 -15.74
C ASP A 120 -2.29 11.54 -14.27
N TYR A 121 -3.42 10.83 -14.08
CA TYR A 121 -4.04 10.70 -12.77
C TYR A 121 -3.12 9.88 -11.88
N ARG A 122 -2.56 10.53 -10.89
CA ARG A 122 -1.88 9.84 -9.80
C ARG A 122 -2.88 8.95 -9.07
N THR A 123 -2.58 7.67 -9.01
CA THR A 123 -3.46 6.69 -8.36
C THR A 123 -3.11 6.51 -6.88
N THR A 124 -1.93 6.94 -6.46
CA THR A 124 -1.51 6.88 -5.06
C THR A 124 -0.76 8.13 -4.61
N ALA A 125 -1.03 8.56 -3.38
CA ALA A 125 -0.27 9.62 -2.70
C ALA A 125 1.05 9.10 -2.10
N LEU A 126 1.31 7.79 -2.10
CA LEU A 126 2.41 7.14 -1.38
C LEU A 126 3.65 6.89 -2.26
N ARG A 127 3.86 7.70 -3.27
CA ARG A 127 5.00 7.62 -4.17
C ARG A 127 6.16 8.46 -3.68
N GLY A 128 7.37 8.02 -3.96
CA GLY A 128 8.59 8.80 -3.71
C GLY A 128 9.48 8.20 -2.62
N PRO A 129 10.39 9.00 -2.08
CA PRO A 129 11.36 8.55 -1.11
C PRO A 129 10.72 8.31 0.26
N SER A 130 11.28 7.34 0.97
CA SER A 130 11.02 7.08 2.37
C SER A 130 12.32 6.82 3.11
N ALA A 131 12.38 7.24 4.37
CA ALA A 131 13.54 7.01 5.22
C ALA A 131 13.05 6.68 6.64
N GLY A 132 13.82 5.87 7.35
CA GLY A 132 13.50 5.53 8.73
C GLY A 132 14.71 5.04 9.49
N PHE A 133 14.63 5.12 10.81
CA PHE A 133 15.63 4.54 11.67
C PHE A 133 14.99 3.83 12.86
N THR A 134 15.70 2.87 13.36
CA THR A 134 15.36 2.14 14.60
C THR A 134 16.53 2.19 15.55
N VAL A 135 16.26 2.44 16.80
CA VAL A 135 17.21 2.28 17.91
C VAL A 135 16.66 1.20 18.84
N GLU A 136 17.40 0.12 18.99
CA GLU A 136 17.03 -1.00 19.86
C GLU A 136 18.04 -1.12 20.98
N LEU A 137 17.57 -1.00 22.22
CA LEU A 137 18.39 -1.01 23.43
C LEU A 137 18.10 -2.27 24.25
N PRO A 138 19.12 -2.99 24.71
CA PRO A 138 18.90 -4.11 25.62
C PRO A 138 18.31 -3.60 26.95
N MET A 139 17.32 -4.31 27.47
CA MET A 139 16.64 -3.99 28.72
C MET A 139 16.79 -5.15 29.70
N GLY A 140 17.77 -5.02 30.58
CA GLY A 140 18.09 -6.05 31.59
C GLY A 140 18.93 -7.22 31.05
N ASP A 141 19.15 -8.22 31.92
CA ASP A 141 20.03 -9.37 31.63
C ASP A 141 19.30 -10.54 30.94
N ASN A 142 17.98 -10.43 30.74
CA ASN A 142 17.13 -11.53 30.23
C ASN A 142 16.98 -11.57 28.71
N GLY A 143 17.74 -10.73 27.98
CA GLY A 143 17.62 -10.63 26.52
C GLY A 143 16.44 -9.78 26.05
N SER A 144 15.71 -9.14 26.96
CA SER A 144 14.64 -8.20 26.61
C SER A 144 15.21 -6.97 25.93
N THR A 145 14.50 -6.42 24.95
CA THR A 145 14.92 -5.20 24.23
C THR A 145 13.79 -4.18 24.17
N PHE A 146 14.17 -2.90 24.18
CA PHE A 146 13.28 -1.77 23.94
C PHE A 146 13.68 -1.11 22.62
N GLY A 147 12.76 -1.02 21.68
CA GLY A 147 12.97 -0.41 20.38
C GLY A 147 12.16 0.86 20.20
N LEU A 148 12.79 1.88 19.63
CA LEU A 148 12.16 3.09 19.12
C LEU A 148 12.33 3.14 17.60
N ASP A 149 11.22 3.30 16.92
CA ASP A 149 11.16 3.39 15.46
C ASP A 149 10.69 4.78 15.04
N TYR A 150 11.36 5.36 14.07
CA TYR A 150 10.91 6.56 13.39
C TYR A 150 10.94 6.33 11.89
N SER A 151 9.91 6.78 11.18
CA SER A 151 9.90 6.78 9.73
C SER A 151 9.25 8.04 9.16
N TYR A 152 9.81 8.46 8.04
CA TYR A 152 9.29 9.50 7.18
C TYR A 152 9.00 8.91 5.80
N ARG A 153 7.85 9.28 5.23
CA ARG A 153 7.49 8.96 3.86
C ARG A 153 7.01 10.22 3.15
N HIS A 154 7.60 10.50 2.02
CA HIS A 154 7.11 11.56 1.16
C HIS A 154 5.74 11.19 0.61
N THR A 155 4.79 12.13 0.66
CA THR A 155 3.44 12.00 0.10
C THR A 155 3.10 13.24 -0.68
N ASP A 156 2.45 13.07 -1.83
CA ASP A 156 2.05 14.17 -2.70
C ASP A 156 0.52 14.07 -2.92
N PRO A 157 -0.28 15.14 -2.70
CA PRO A 157 0.09 16.55 -2.51
C PRO A 157 0.42 16.97 -1.05
N PHE A 158 0.47 16.03 -0.13
CA PHE A 158 0.75 16.31 1.29
C PHE A 158 2.25 16.45 1.52
N GLN A 159 2.64 17.18 2.55
CA GLN A 159 4.06 17.46 2.87
C GLN A 159 4.84 16.25 3.43
N GLY A 160 4.22 15.07 3.41
CA GLY A 160 4.79 13.84 3.92
C GLY A 160 4.13 13.36 5.22
N SER A 161 4.38 12.11 5.58
CA SER A 161 3.91 11.50 6.82
C SER A 161 5.06 11.08 7.71
N HIS A 162 4.91 11.32 9.01
CA HIS A 162 5.86 10.93 10.05
C HIS A 162 5.20 9.87 10.93
N THR A 163 5.92 8.81 11.22
CA THR A 163 5.44 7.74 12.09
C THR A 163 6.47 7.49 13.20
N ILE A 164 6.01 7.42 14.42
CA ILE A 164 6.82 7.07 15.58
C ILE A 164 6.22 5.81 16.21
N GLY A 165 7.05 4.82 16.47
CA GLY A 165 6.67 3.56 17.09
C GLY A 165 7.59 3.21 18.26
N ALA A 166 7.05 2.49 19.24
CA ALA A 166 7.83 1.88 20.30
C ALA A 166 7.43 0.42 20.43
N ARG A 167 8.41 -0.45 20.69
CA ARG A 167 8.18 -1.88 20.90
C ARG A 167 9.02 -2.40 22.07
N ILE A 168 8.51 -3.43 22.73
CA ILE A 168 9.20 -4.16 23.78
C ILE A 168 9.20 -5.63 23.36
N ASN A 169 10.40 -6.24 23.32
CA ASN A 169 10.59 -7.68 23.15
C ASN A 169 10.99 -8.24 24.52
N LEU A 170 10.25 -9.24 25.00
CA LEU A 170 10.43 -9.88 26.31
C LEU A 170 11.10 -11.24 26.16
#